data_700cc23353309d9f9ae4f106c79b8d15
#
_entry.id   700cc23353309d9f9ae4f106c79b8d15
#
_cell.length_a   1.000
_cell.length_b   1.000
_cell.length_c   1.000
_cell.angle_alpha   90.00
_cell.angle_beta   90.00
_cell.angle_gamma   90.00
#
_symmetry.space_group_name_H-M   'P 1'
#
loop_
_entity.id
_entity.type
_entity.pdbx_description
1 polymer ?
#
loop_
_entity_poly.entity_id
_entity_poly.type
_entity_poly.pdbx_seq_one_letter_code
_entity_poly.pdbx_strand_id
1 'polypeptide(L)'
;MGKSTLLRTLSAFQPKLGGKIEIVGKEIDAYTDKELSTVISVVLTEKCDIRNMTVHELVGLGRSPYTGFWGTLRGEDKEVVERSIALVKIQNLEHRMVHTLSDGERQKVMIAKALAQETPVIFLDEPTAFLDFPSKVEMMQLLHRLSRQTNKTIFLSTHDLELALQIADKIWLMDKMNGVTIGTPEDLSLSGKLSSFFARKGIVFDLETGLFRVDNEYTSQIRLVGHGQKYAMVRKALQRNGILANRTVESDTYIETGDLKDGNGFILHPQEGEAVTLNSIEELLEASLF
;
A
#
# COMPACT_ATOMS: atom_id res chain seq x y z
N MET A 1 -9.69 8.23 8.55
CA MET A 1 -10.28 7.81 9.84
C MET A 1 -11.54 7.03 9.54
N GLY A 2 -11.80 5.89 10.21
CA GLY A 2 -12.98 5.04 9.97
C GLY A 2 -12.75 3.77 9.14
N LYS A 3 -11.54 3.53 8.59
CA LYS A 3 -11.23 2.32 7.79
C LYS A 3 -11.46 1.02 8.56
N SER A 4 -10.85 0.89 9.75
CA SER A 4 -11.03 -0.29 10.60
C SER A 4 -12.48 -0.46 11.07
N THR A 5 -13.19 0.65 11.33
CA THR A 5 -14.60 0.64 11.65
C THR A 5 -15.43 0.07 10.48
N LEU A 6 -15.18 0.57 9.26
CA LEU A 6 -15.84 0.04 8.06
C LEU A 6 -15.54 -1.45 7.88
N LEU A 7 -14.26 -1.84 7.97
CA LEU A 7 -13.86 -3.23 7.84
C LEU A 7 -14.54 -4.12 8.88
N ARG A 8 -14.57 -3.72 10.15
CA ARG A 8 -15.27 -4.44 11.23
C ARG A 8 -16.77 -4.53 10.99
N THR A 9 -17.39 -3.48 10.42
CA THR A 9 -18.80 -3.51 10.05
C THR A 9 -19.08 -4.45 8.87
N LEU A 10 -18.24 -4.41 7.83
CA LEU A 10 -18.35 -5.29 6.66
C LEU A 10 -18.09 -6.77 7.00
N SER A 11 -17.36 -7.06 8.09
CA SER A 11 -17.08 -8.41 8.56
C SER A 11 -17.98 -8.86 9.72
N ALA A 12 -19.03 -8.10 10.05
CA ALA A 12 -19.96 -8.35 11.16
C ALA A 12 -19.34 -8.36 12.58
N PHE A 13 -18.08 -7.91 12.76
CA PHE A 13 -17.51 -7.69 14.10
C PHE A 13 -18.10 -6.47 14.82
N GLN A 14 -18.79 -5.61 14.08
CA GLN A 14 -19.48 -4.45 14.60
C GLN A 14 -20.83 -4.29 13.89
N PRO A 15 -21.93 -4.00 14.60
CA PRO A 15 -23.23 -3.81 13.97
C PRO A 15 -23.21 -2.61 13.03
N LYS A 16 -23.92 -2.72 11.91
CA LYS A 16 -24.16 -1.60 11.00
C LYS A 16 -25.14 -0.60 11.64
N LEU A 17 -24.93 0.69 11.39
CA LEU A 17 -25.84 1.76 11.84
C LEU A 17 -27.06 1.89 10.92
N GLY A 18 -27.00 1.36 9.71
CA GLY A 18 -28.06 1.38 8.72
C GLY A 18 -27.58 0.89 7.36
N GLY A 19 -28.49 0.83 6.39
CA GLY A 19 -28.19 0.34 5.05
C GLY A 19 -28.17 -1.18 4.95
N LYS A 20 -27.68 -1.68 3.81
CA LYS A 20 -27.62 -3.10 3.46
C LYS A 20 -26.21 -3.51 3.11
N ILE A 21 -25.76 -4.64 3.65
CA ILE A 21 -24.48 -5.27 3.31
C ILE A 21 -24.79 -6.66 2.78
N GLU A 22 -24.37 -6.93 1.55
CA GLU A 22 -24.51 -8.24 0.92
C GLU A 22 -23.13 -8.83 0.66
N ILE A 23 -22.98 -10.09 1.04
CA ILE A 23 -21.75 -10.86 0.80
C ILE A 23 -22.15 -12.18 0.18
N VAL A 24 -21.57 -12.50 -0.98
CA VAL A 24 -21.91 -13.71 -1.75
C VAL A 24 -23.42 -13.84 -1.98
N GLY A 25 -24.09 -12.70 -2.31
CA GLY A 25 -25.49 -12.67 -2.66
C GLY A 25 -26.51 -12.83 -1.51
N LYS A 26 -26.04 -12.85 -0.25
CA LYS A 26 -26.89 -12.94 0.94
C LYS A 26 -26.61 -11.77 1.87
N GLU A 27 -27.65 -11.19 2.48
CA GLU A 27 -27.49 -10.11 3.44
C GLU A 27 -26.76 -10.60 4.70
N ILE A 28 -25.83 -9.76 5.22
CA ILE A 28 -24.94 -10.16 6.31
C ILE A 28 -25.70 -10.56 7.57
N ASP A 29 -26.79 -9.88 7.89
CA ASP A 29 -27.62 -10.17 9.06
C ASP A 29 -28.46 -11.46 8.91
N ALA A 30 -28.52 -12.02 7.71
CA ALA A 30 -29.24 -13.28 7.44
C ALA A 30 -28.32 -14.52 7.61
N TYR A 31 -27.01 -14.32 7.82
CA TYR A 31 -26.08 -15.41 8.13
C TYR A 31 -26.15 -15.75 9.62
N THR A 32 -26.11 -17.02 9.94
CA THR A 32 -25.71 -17.47 11.28
C THR A 32 -24.20 -17.30 11.46
N ASP A 33 -23.70 -17.22 12.70
CA ASP A 33 -22.26 -17.11 12.99
C ASP A 33 -21.46 -18.24 12.32
N LYS A 34 -22.01 -19.45 12.33
CA LYS A 34 -21.40 -20.62 11.70
C LYS A 34 -21.33 -20.48 10.17
N GLU A 35 -22.40 -20.05 9.52
CA GLU A 35 -22.39 -19.80 8.08
C GLU A 35 -21.43 -18.68 7.73
N LEU A 36 -21.44 -17.59 8.50
CA LEU A 36 -20.56 -16.44 8.25
C LEU A 36 -19.09 -16.81 8.37
N SER A 37 -18.75 -17.69 9.31
CA SER A 37 -17.37 -18.19 9.48
C SER A 37 -16.88 -19.05 8.30
N THR A 38 -17.76 -19.52 7.41
CA THR A 38 -17.40 -20.20 6.16
C THR A 38 -17.38 -19.25 4.94
N VAL A 39 -17.79 -18.01 5.11
CA VAL A 39 -17.88 -17.00 4.04
C VAL A 39 -16.82 -15.90 4.20
N ILE A 40 -16.51 -15.53 5.43
CA ILE A 40 -15.58 -14.44 5.75
C ILE A 40 -14.47 -14.96 6.67
N SER A 41 -13.23 -14.64 6.35
CA SER A 41 -12.13 -14.69 7.29
C SER A 41 -11.57 -13.28 7.54
N VAL A 42 -11.05 -13.04 8.74
CA VAL A 42 -10.57 -11.72 9.16
C VAL A 42 -9.20 -11.82 9.81
N VAL A 43 -8.29 -10.94 9.41
CA VAL A 43 -7.00 -10.73 10.05
C VAL A 43 -6.96 -9.30 10.57
N LEU A 44 -6.90 -9.13 11.88
CA LEU A 44 -6.84 -7.84 12.54
C LEU A 44 -5.39 -7.42 12.80
N THR A 45 -5.17 -6.12 12.91
CA THR A 45 -3.84 -5.53 13.21
C THR A 45 -3.39 -5.80 14.65
N GLU A 46 -4.33 -6.14 15.55
CA GLU A 46 -4.02 -6.34 16.97
C GLU A 46 -3.04 -7.49 17.17
N LYS A 47 -1.96 -7.21 17.89
CA LYS A 47 -0.96 -8.24 18.25
C LYS A 47 -1.57 -9.16 19.32
N CYS A 48 -2.02 -10.34 18.91
CA CYS A 48 -2.36 -11.38 19.86
C CYS A 48 -1.07 -11.96 20.46
N ASP A 49 -0.93 -11.93 21.78
CA ASP A 49 0.16 -12.61 22.50
C ASP A 49 -0.11 -14.12 22.53
N ILE A 50 0.21 -14.78 21.42
CA ILE A 50 0.01 -16.23 21.26
C ILE A 50 1.25 -16.93 21.79
N ARG A 51 1.16 -17.42 23.02
CA ARG A 51 2.20 -18.22 23.67
C ARG A 51 1.89 -19.72 23.54
N ASN A 52 2.94 -20.52 23.52
CA ASN A 52 2.84 -21.98 23.55
C ASN A 52 2.05 -22.61 22.38
N MET A 53 2.14 -22.01 21.20
CA MET A 53 1.52 -22.54 19.99
C MET A 53 2.51 -22.47 18.83
N THR A 54 2.62 -23.53 18.06
CA THR A 54 3.41 -23.58 16.82
C THR A 54 2.67 -22.91 15.67
N VAL A 55 3.38 -22.61 14.59
CA VAL A 55 2.78 -22.09 13.35
C VAL A 55 1.72 -23.06 12.82
N HIS A 56 2.03 -24.36 12.76
CA HIS A 56 1.09 -25.39 12.30
C HIS A 56 -0.21 -25.39 13.11
N GLU A 57 -0.11 -25.36 14.43
CA GLU A 57 -1.27 -25.33 15.32
C GLU A 57 -2.10 -24.07 15.13
N LEU A 58 -1.46 -22.90 15.01
CA LEU A 58 -2.16 -21.64 14.78
C LEU A 58 -2.89 -21.61 13.43
N VAL A 59 -2.25 -22.10 12.36
CA VAL A 59 -2.90 -22.20 11.04
C VAL A 59 -4.05 -23.19 11.09
N GLY A 60 -3.88 -24.32 11.84
CA GLY A 60 -4.91 -25.31 12.09
C GLY A 60 -6.19 -24.74 12.73
N LEU A 61 -6.09 -23.69 13.55
CA LEU A 61 -7.27 -23.00 14.08
C LEU A 61 -8.16 -22.39 13.00
N GLY A 62 -7.63 -22.15 11.80
CA GLY A 62 -8.43 -21.74 10.65
C GLY A 62 -9.49 -22.78 10.25
N ARG A 63 -9.29 -24.03 10.61
CA ARG A 63 -10.26 -25.12 10.36
C ARG A 63 -11.40 -25.21 11.37
N SER A 64 -11.43 -24.35 12.41
CA SER A 64 -12.45 -24.36 13.46
C SER A 64 -13.91 -24.41 12.95
N PRO A 65 -14.32 -23.76 11.84
CA PRO A 65 -15.68 -23.88 11.31
C PRO A 65 -16.05 -25.29 10.84
N TYR A 66 -15.07 -26.11 10.53
CA TYR A 66 -15.23 -27.45 9.93
C TYR A 66 -14.96 -28.58 10.91
N THR A 67 -14.27 -28.28 12.03
CA THR A 67 -13.99 -29.27 13.08
C THR A 67 -15.14 -29.34 14.08
N GLY A 68 -15.29 -30.51 14.71
CA GLY A 68 -16.26 -30.69 15.80
C GLY A 68 -15.82 -30.00 17.10
N PHE A 69 -16.57 -30.24 18.17
CA PHE A 69 -16.35 -29.65 19.50
C PHE A 69 -14.92 -29.80 20.02
N TRP A 70 -14.27 -30.92 19.72
CA TRP A 70 -12.90 -31.24 20.16
C TRP A 70 -11.80 -30.60 19.29
N GLY A 71 -12.15 -29.88 18.20
CA GLY A 71 -11.18 -29.23 17.32
C GLY A 71 -10.19 -30.18 16.62
N THR A 72 -10.48 -31.48 16.56
CA THR A 72 -9.56 -32.48 15.98
C THR A 72 -9.52 -32.34 14.45
N LEU A 73 -8.33 -32.09 13.90
CA LEU A 73 -8.09 -32.01 12.45
C LEU A 73 -8.14 -33.42 11.83
N ARG A 74 -8.97 -33.60 10.80
CA ARG A 74 -9.01 -34.80 9.96
C ARG A 74 -7.93 -34.74 8.89
N GLY A 75 -7.78 -35.82 8.08
CA GLY A 75 -6.78 -35.85 7.02
C GLY A 75 -6.91 -34.67 6.04
N GLU A 76 -8.13 -34.39 5.57
CA GLU A 76 -8.42 -33.27 4.69
C GLU A 76 -8.07 -31.90 5.31
N ASP A 77 -8.33 -31.72 6.60
CA ASP A 77 -7.98 -30.46 7.30
C ASP A 77 -6.47 -30.26 7.37
N LYS A 78 -5.70 -31.33 7.56
CA LYS A 78 -4.22 -31.25 7.56
C LYS A 78 -3.67 -30.84 6.19
N GLU A 79 -4.20 -31.41 5.13
CA GLU A 79 -3.82 -31.05 3.77
C GLU A 79 -4.13 -29.57 3.46
N VAL A 80 -5.27 -29.05 3.96
CA VAL A 80 -5.60 -27.64 3.82
C VAL A 80 -4.62 -26.76 4.60
N VAL A 81 -4.23 -27.16 5.81
CA VAL A 81 -3.23 -26.44 6.61
C VAL A 81 -1.89 -26.39 5.91
N GLU A 82 -1.37 -27.55 5.46
CA GLU A 82 -0.10 -27.65 4.73
C GLU A 82 -0.11 -26.82 3.45
N ARG A 83 -1.19 -26.89 2.65
CA ARG A 83 -1.38 -26.07 1.45
C ARG A 83 -1.39 -24.58 1.77
N SER A 84 -2.04 -24.17 2.86
CA SER A 84 -2.11 -22.76 3.27
C SER A 84 -0.75 -22.23 3.71
N ILE A 85 0.05 -23.02 4.42
CA ILE A 85 1.44 -22.74 4.80
C ILE A 85 2.31 -22.58 3.54
N ALA A 86 2.15 -23.48 2.58
CA ALA A 86 2.89 -23.45 1.31
C ALA A 86 2.56 -22.23 0.45
N LEU A 87 1.28 -21.81 0.38
CA LEU A 87 0.83 -20.64 -0.38
C LEU A 87 1.49 -19.33 0.09
N VAL A 88 1.75 -19.18 1.38
CA VAL A 88 2.43 -18.00 1.94
C VAL A 88 3.95 -18.19 2.09
N LYS A 89 4.50 -19.35 1.68
CA LYS A 89 5.93 -19.69 1.67
C LYS A 89 6.60 -19.65 3.05
N ILE A 90 5.99 -20.28 4.05
CA ILE A 90 6.52 -20.35 5.42
C ILE A 90 6.69 -21.79 5.94
N GLN A 91 6.89 -22.77 5.05
CA GLN A 91 7.07 -24.19 5.42
C GLN A 91 8.23 -24.38 6.42
N ASN A 92 9.30 -23.60 6.27
CA ASN A 92 10.46 -23.62 7.15
C ASN A 92 10.15 -23.12 8.58
N LEU A 93 8.99 -22.50 8.80
CA LEU A 93 8.56 -21.99 10.10
C LEU A 93 7.52 -22.86 10.78
N GLU A 94 7.04 -23.92 10.14
CA GLU A 94 5.87 -24.70 10.53
C GLU A 94 5.90 -25.17 11.98
N HIS A 95 7.05 -25.61 12.46
CA HIS A 95 7.24 -26.13 13.81
C HIS A 95 7.78 -25.07 14.80
N ARG A 96 8.00 -23.85 14.36
CA ARG A 96 8.44 -22.75 15.24
C ARG A 96 7.29 -22.24 16.10
N MET A 97 7.63 -21.79 17.29
CA MET A 97 6.69 -21.11 18.20
C MET A 97 6.35 -19.73 17.67
N VAL A 98 5.08 -19.37 17.63
CA VAL A 98 4.58 -18.11 17.08
C VAL A 98 5.19 -16.88 17.74
N HIS A 99 5.45 -16.91 19.04
CA HIS A 99 6.06 -15.79 19.77
C HIS A 99 7.53 -15.52 19.38
N THR A 100 8.20 -16.45 18.67
CA THR A 100 9.60 -16.29 18.21
C THR A 100 9.70 -15.70 16.82
N LEU A 101 8.59 -15.42 16.17
CA LEU A 101 8.53 -14.92 14.79
C LEU A 101 8.71 -13.40 14.75
N SER A 102 9.33 -12.91 13.67
CA SER A 102 9.29 -11.50 13.30
C SER A 102 7.85 -11.05 12.98
N ASP A 103 7.61 -9.75 12.98
CA ASP A 103 6.27 -9.22 12.65
C ASP A 103 5.82 -9.63 11.24
N GLY A 104 6.72 -9.64 10.24
CA GLY A 104 6.42 -10.07 8.88
C GLY A 104 6.11 -11.58 8.77
N GLU A 105 6.91 -12.43 9.46
CA GLU A 105 6.64 -13.87 9.53
C GLU A 105 5.30 -14.15 10.22
N ARG A 106 5.03 -13.47 11.33
CA ARG A 106 3.76 -13.59 12.06
C ARG A 106 2.57 -13.17 11.19
N GLN A 107 2.71 -12.10 10.43
CA GLN A 107 1.66 -11.65 9.50
C GLN A 107 1.37 -12.70 8.42
N LYS A 108 2.41 -13.33 7.85
CA LYS A 108 2.23 -14.45 6.91
C LYS A 108 1.50 -15.64 7.54
N VAL A 109 1.80 -15.95 8.80
CA VAL A 109 1.10 -17.01 9.55
C VAL A 109 -0.39 -16.68 9.75
N MET A 110 -0.72 -15.44 10.09
CA MET A 110 -2.13 -15.01 10.23
C MET A 110 -2.88 -15.09 8.90
N ILE A 111 -2.22 -14.77 7.79
CA ILE A 111 -2.78 -14.93 6.43
C ILE A 111 -2.97 -16.42 6.10
N ALA A 112 -2.00 -17.29 6.45
CA ALA A 112 -2.14 -18.73 6.26
C ALA A 112 -3.33 -19.29 7.04
N LYS A 113 -3.53 -18.84 8.30
CA LYS A 113 -4.72 -19.18 9.09
C LYS A 113 -6.01 -18.77 8.39
N ALA A 114 -6.07 -17.55 7.84
CA ALA A 114 -7.24 -17.06 7.11
C ALA A 114 -7.47 -17.86 5.81
N LEU A 115 -6.42 -18.28 5.11
CA LEU A 115 -6.51 -19.15 3.94
C LEU A 115 -7.02 -20.56 4.31
N ALA A 116 -6.56 -21.12 5.44
CA ALA A 116 -7.00 -22.43 5.92
C ALA A 116 -8.49 -22.47 6.28
N GLN A 117 -9.11 -21.33 6.53
CA GLN A 117 -10.56 -21.21 6.72
C GLN A 117 -11.35 -21.37 5.42
N GLU A 118 -10.69 -21.38 4.26
CA GLU A 118 -11.26 -21.59 2.91
C GLU A 118 -12.44 -20.69 2.53
N THR A 119 -12.56 -19.52 3.13
CA THR A 119 -13.61 -18.55 2.84
C THR A 119 -13.42 -17.87 1.48
N PRO A 120 -14.47 -17.49 0.76
CA PRO A 120 -14.38 -16.72 -0.48
C PRO A 120 -13.90 -15.29 -0.28
N VAL A 121 -14.07 -14.70 0.92
CA VAL A 121 -13.69 -13.33 1.23
C VAL A 121 -12.73 -13.30 2.42
N ILE A 122 -11.63 -12.55 2.28
CA ILE A 122 -10.65 -12.33 3.33
C ILE A 122 -10.56 -10.82 3.61
N PHE A 123 -10.84 -10.41 4.83
CA PHE A 123 -10.62 -9.04 5.30
C PHE A 123 -9.31 -8.94 6.07
N LEU A 124 -8.51 -7.90 5.75
CA LEU A 124 -7.23 -7.64 6.40
C LEU A 124 -7.19 -6.18 6.88
N ASP A 125 -7.03 -5.98 8.18
CA ASP A 125 -6.89 -4.64 8.73
C ASP A 125 -5.39 -4.30 8.83
N GLU A 126 -4.93 -3.38 7.98
CA GLU A 126 -3.56 -2.88 7.89
C GLU A 126 -2.47 -3.98 7.87
N PRO A 127 -2.51 -4.91 6.90
CA PRO A 127 -1.61 -6.08 6.89
C PRO A 127 -0.12 -5.73 6.72
N THR A 128 0.19 -4.48 6.37
CA THR A 128 1.56 -3.97 6.20
C THR A 128 2.03 -3.13 7.40
N ALA A 129 1.22 -3.02 8.46
CA ALA A 129 1.60 -2.27 9.65
C ALA A 129 2.87 -2.87 10.30
N PHE A 130 3.75 -2.00 10.79
CA PHE A 130 5.01 -2.36 11.46
C PHE A 130 6.07 -3.06 10.58
N LEU A 131 5.85 -3.15 9.27
CA LEU A 131 6.81 -3.70 8.32
C LEU A 131 7.70 -2.60 7.74
N ASP A 132 8.95 -2.93 7.44
CA ASP A 132 9.82 -2.09 6.62
C ASP A 132 9.37 -2.08 5.16
N PHE A 133 9.86 -1.15 4.36
CA PHE A 133 9.38 -0.97 2.99
C PHE A 133 9.52 -2.22 2.10
N PRO A 134 10.67 -2.95 2.08
CA PRO A 134 10.78 -4.19 1.31
C PRO A 134 9.74 -5.25 1.73
N SER A 135 9.55 -5.44 3.04
CA SER A 135 8.56 -6.39 3.59
C SER A 135 7.12 -5.98 3.26
N LYS A 136 6.80 -4.69 3.21
CA LYS A 136 5.50 -4.19 2.74
C LYS A 136 5.24 -4.55 1.28
N VAL A 137 6.23 -4.32 0.41
CA VAL A 137 6.13 -4.68 -1.01
C VAL A 137 5.91 -6.17 -1.17
N GLU A 138 6.71 -7.00 -0.48
CA GLU A 138 6.56 -8.46 -0.52
C GLU A 138 5.17 -8.91 -0.05
N MET A 139 4.66 -8.31 1.03
CA MET A 139 3.34 -8.61 1.58
C MET A 139 2.23 -8.27 0.59
N MET A 140 2.26 -7.10 0.00
CA MET A 140 1.26 -6.67 -0.99
C MET A 140 1.29 -7.54 -2.24
N GLN A 141 2.48 -7.90 -2.74
CA GLN A 141 2.64 -8.84 -3.85
C GLN A 141 2.13 -10.24 -3.49
N LEU A 142 2.35 -10.70 -2.27
CA LEU A 142 1.80 -11.96 -1.78
C LEU A 142 0.28 -11.95 -1.82
N LEU A 143 -0.37 -10.92 -1.27
CA LEU A 143 -1.83 -10.80 -1.24
C LEU A 143 -2.43 -10.74 -2.65
N HIS A 144 -1.83 -9.97 -3.56
CA HIS A 144 -2.26 -9.92 -4.95
C HIS A 144 -2.15 -11.29 -5.64
N ARG A 145 -1.01 -11.98 -5.47
CA ARG A 145 -0.84 -13.34 -6.01
C ARG A 145 -1.86 -14.31 -5.44
N LEU A 146 -2.11 -14.25 -4.12
CA LEU A 146 -3.10 -15.12 -3.46
C LEU A 146 -4.52 -14.91 -4.00
N SER A 147 -4.94 -13.66 -4.23
CA SER A 147 -6.27 -13.37 -4.80
C SER A 147 -6.45 -14.05 -6.16
N ARG A 148 -5.41 -14.02 -7.01
CA ARG A 148 -5.43 -14.66 -8.35
C ARG A 148 -5.36 -16.17 -8.29
N GLN A 149 -4.46 -16.72 -7.47
CA GLN A 149 -4.25 -18.18 -7.38
C GLN A 149 -5.41 -18.92 -6.71
N THR A 150 -6.07 -18.29 -5.75
CA THR A 150 -7.14 -18.92 -4.97
C THR A 150 -8.54 -18.46 -5.34
N ASN A 151 -8.66 -17.53 -6.30
CA ASN A 151 -9.93 -16.92 -6.73
C ASN A 151 -10.73 -16.35 -5.53
N LYS A 152 -10.03 -15.74 -4.58
CA LYS A 152 -10.62 -15.13 -3.38
C LYS A 152 -10.65 -13.62 -3.51
N THR A 153 -11.68 -13.00 -2.95
CA THR A 153 -11.72 -11.56 -2.75
C THR A 153 -10.90 -11.20 -1.52
N ILE A 154 -9.84 -10.43 -1.70
CA ILE A 154 -9.04 -9.89 -0.59
C ILE A 154 -9.34 -8.41 -0.45
N PHE A 155 -9.95 -8.03 0.66
CA PHE A 155 -10.25 -6.64 1.01
C PHE A 155 -9.36 -6.21 2.16
N LEU A 156 -8.55 -5.17 1.94
CA LEU A 156 -7.62 -4.70 2.97
C LEU A 156 -7.74 -3.19 3.22
N SER A 157 -7.50 -2.80 4.46
CA SER A 157 -7.25 -1.39 4.79
C SER A 157 -5.75 -1.13 4.75
N THR A 158 -5.34 0.04 4.26
CA THR A 158 -3.92 0.43 4.23
C THR A 158 -3.73 1.93 4.33
N HIS A 159 -2.55 2.34 4.78
CA HIS A 159 -2.02 3.70 4.70
C HIS A 159 -1.00 3.84 3.54
N ASP A 160 -0.56 2.73 2.96
CA ASP A 160 0.45 2.70 1.91
C ASP A 160 -0.22 2.91 0.55
N LEU A 161 -0.53 4.18 0.27
CA LEU A 161 -1.29 4.56 -0.92
C LEU A 161 -0.55 4.23 -2.22
N GLU A 162 0.75 4.48 -2.30
CA GLU A 162 1.54 4.19 -3.50
C GLU A 162 1.54 2.71 -3.84
N LEU A 163 1.65 1.84 -2.83
CA LEU A 163 1.57 0.39 -3.04
C LEU A 163 0.15 -0.04 -3.43
N ALA A 164 -0.88 0.59 -2.83
CA ALA A 164 -2.27 0.30 -3.20
C ALA A 164 -2.55 0.67 -4.66
N LEU A 165 -2.07 1.83 -5.14
CA LEU A 165 -2.23 2.25 -6.53
C LEU A 165 -1.55 1.32 -7.54
N GLN A 166 -0.44 0.68 -7.14
CA GLN A 166 0.31 -0.22 -8.02
C GLN A 166 -0.25 -1.65 -8.07
N ILE A 167 -1.01 -2.08 -7.06
CA ILE A 167 -1.31 -3.51 -6.86
C ILE A 167 -2.82 -3.78 -6.81
N ALA A 168 -3.64 -2.85 -6.33
CA ALA A 168 -5.06 -3.09 -6.12
C ALA A 168 -5.86 -3.07 -7.44
N ASP A 169 -6.80 -4.00 -7.59
CA ASP A 169 -7.77 -3.98 -8.69
C ASP A 169 -8.79 -2.85 -8.53
N LYS A 170 -9.16 -2.54 -7.28
CA LYS A 170 -10.08 -1.45 -6.92
C LYS A 170 -9.67 -0.78 -5.63
N ILE A 171 -9.90 0.51 -5.54
CA ILE A 171 -9.62 1.34 -4.36
C ILE A 171 -10.91 1.98 -3.88
N TRP A 172 -11.10 1.98 -2.57
CA TRP A 172 -12.14 2.70 -1.86
C TRP A 172 -11.51 3.90 -1.14
N LEU A 173 -11.75 5.10 -1.65
CA LEU A 173 -11.32 6.35 -1.01
C LEU A 173 -12.41 6.78 -0.02
N MET A 174 -12.07 6.79 1.27
CA MET A 174 -13.01 7.20 2.33
C MET A 174 -12.75 8.65 2.74
N ASP A 175 -13.72 9.52 2.51
CA ASP A 175 -13.72 10.91 2.92
C ASP A 175 -14.86 11.17 3.90
N LYS A 176 -14.61 11.96 4.96
CA LYS A 176 -15.65 12.33 5.93
C LYS A 176 -16.77 13.19 5.35
N MET A 177 -16.45 14.01 4.34
CA MET A 177 -17.38 14.94 3.71
C MET A 177 -18.11 14.33 2.51
N ASN A 178 -17.37 13.54 1.71
CA ASN A 178 -17.84 13.03 0.42
C ASN A 178 -18.20 11.54 0.45
N GLY A 179 -18.11 10.90 1.62
CA GLY A 179 -18.39 9.46 1.75
C GLY A 179 -17.32 8.57 1.15
N VAL A 180 -17.75 7.53 0.42
CA VAL A 180 -16.83 6.55 -0.19
C VAL A 180 -16.89 6.66 -1.70
N THR A 181 -15.72 6.85 -2.32
CA THR A 181 -15.55 6.82 -3.78
C THR A 181 -14.80 5.55 -4.17
N ILE A 182 -15.33 4.81 -5.15
CA ILE A 182 -14.79 3.52 -5.58
C ILE A 182 -14.40 3.60 -7.05
N GLY A 183 -13.25 3.02 -7.41
CA GLY A 183 -12.78 2.92 -8.79
C GLY A 183 -11.51 2.10 -8.92
N THR A 184 -11.07 1.87 -10.16
CA THR A 184 -9.70 1.40 -10.42
C THR A 184 -8.71 2.53 -10.09
N PRO A 185 -7.45 2.22 -9.77
CA PRO A 185 -6.42 3.23 -9.57
C PRO A 185 -6.36 4.24 -10.71
N GLU A 186 -6.43 3.77 -11.95
CA GLU A 186 -6.34 4.56 -13.17
C GLU A 186 -7.55 5.50 -13.33
N ASP A 187 -8.77 5.00 -13.16
CA ASP A 187 -9.99 5.82 -13.27
C ASP A 187 -10.04 6.90 -12.18
N LEU A 188 -9.62 6.58 -10.96
CA LEU A 188 -9.54 7.54 -9.86
C LEU A 188 -8.49 8.62 -10.14
N SER A 189 -7.40 8.27 -10.80
CA SER A 189 -6.34 9.19 -11.23
C SER A 189 -6.84 10.12 -12.34
N LEU A 190 -7.32 9.54 -13.43
CA LEU A 190 -7.76 10.28 -14.63
C LEU A 190 -8.98 11.18 -14.35
N SER A 191 -9.88 10.76 -13.48
CA SER A 191 -11.03 11.58 -13.08
C SER A 191 -10.68 12.70 -12.10
N GLY A 192 -9.41 12.85 -11.69
CA GLY A 192 -8.95 13.85 -10.72
C GLY A 192 -9.42 13.61 -9.29
N LYS A 193 -10.06 12.47 -9.00
CA LYS A 193 -10.59 12.13 -7.67
C LYS A 193 -9.47 11.91 -6.65
N LEU A 194 -8.34 11.34 -7.07
CA LEU A 194 -7.16 11.23 -6.21
C LEU A 194 -6.61 12.62 -5.85
N SER A 195 -6.42 13.48 -6.84
CA SER A 195 -5.93 14.85 -6.63
C SER A 195 -6.84 15.63 -5.67
N SER A 196 -8.16 15.60 -5.89
CA SER A 196 -9.12 16.32 -5.03
C SER A 196 -9.20 15.74 -3.60
N PHE A 197 -9.02 14.44 -3.44
CA PHE A 197 -9.01 13.77 -2.13
C PHE A 197 -7.81 14.19 -1.28
N PHE A 198 -6.64 14.41 -1.91
CA PHE A 198 -5.38 14.73 -1.23
C PHE A 198 -5.03 16.23 -1.22
N ALA A 199 -5.60 17.04 -2.12
CA ALA A 199 -5.33 18.48 -2.23
C ALA A 199 -5.50 19.22 -0.89
N ARG A 200 -6.49 18.86 -0.09
CA ARG A 200 -6.75 19.45 1.23
C ARG A 200 -5.65 19.17 2.27
N LYS A 201 -4.68 18.32 1.96
CA LYS A 201 -3.58 17.91 2.86
C LYS A 201 -2.23 18.44 2.40
N GLY A 202 -2.19 19.37 1.43
CA GLY A 202 -0.93 19.84 0.83
C GLY A 202 -0.20 18.75 0.04
N ILE A 203 -0.96 17.82 -0.55
CA ILE A 203 -0.42 16.72 -1.36
C ILE A 203 -1.01 16.83 -2.77
N VAL A 204 -0.15 16.83 -3.77
CA VAL A 204 -0.52 16.86 -5.19
C VAL A 204 -0.24 15.50 -5.81
N PHE A 205 -1.20 14.95 -6.53
CA PHE A 205 -0.99 13.79 -7.36
C PHE A 205 -0.54 14.23 -8.75
N ASP A 206 0.66 13.84 -9.13
CA ASP A 206 1.26 14.15 -10.43
C ASP A 206 0.82 13.09 -11.45
N LEU A 207 -0.02 13.49 -12.39
CA LEU A 207 -0.56 12.60 -13.43
C LEU A 207 0.52 12.11 -14.42
N GLU A 208 1.60 12.86 -14.62
CA GLU A 208 2.67 12.47 -15.54
C GLU A 208 3.52 11.33 -14.94
N THR A 209 3.77 11.39 -13.64
CA THR A 209 4.61 10.42 -12.95
C THR A 209 3.81 9.34 -12.23
N GLY A 210 2.50 9.55 -12.00
CA GLY A 210 1.66 8.67 -11.20
C GLY A 210 2.02 8.66 -9.71
N LEU A 211 2.77 9.66 -9.22
CA LEU A 211 3.27 9.72 -7.85
C LEU A 211 2.64 10.88 -7.08
N PHE A 212 2.59 10.72 -5.76
CA PHE A 212 2.26 11.82 -4.87
C PHE A 212 3.51 12.66 -4.57
N ARG A 213 3.30 13.97 -4.53
CA ARG A 213 4.32 14.93 -4.10
C ARG A 213 3.72 15.92 -3.12
N VAL A 214 4.59 16.48 -2.29
CA VAL A 214 4.23 17.59 -1.39
C VAL A 214 3.96 18.81 -2.27
N ASP A 215 2.89 19.53 -1.95
CA ASP A 215 2.61 20.84 -2.55
C ASP A 215 3.55 21.86 -1.90
N ASN A 216 4.61 22.20 -2.62
CA ASN A 216 5.61 23.13 -2.13
C ASN A 216 5.18 24.56 -2.45
N GLU A 217 5.24 25.45 -1.46
CA GLU A 217 5.22 26.89 -1.72
C GLU A 217 6.54 27.29 -2.37
N TYR A 218 6.45 27.91 -3.57
CA TYR A 218 7.63 28.37 -4.28
C TYR A 218 7.90 29.84 -3.95
N THR A 219 9.12 30.12 -3.48
CA THR A 219 9.60 31.48 -3.15
C THR A 219 10.37 32.10 -4.30
N SER A 220 10.88 31.26 -5.21
CA SER A 220 11.62 31.69 -6.40
C SER A 220 11.37 30.76 -7.56
N GLN A 221 11.84 31.17 -8.75
CA GLN A 221 11.68 30.36 -9.96
C GLN A 221 12.94 30.44 -10.83
N ILE A 222 13.24 29.33 -11.51
CA ILE A 222 14.37 29.21 -12.42
C ILE A 222 13.97 28.39 -13.64
N ARG A 223 14.43 28.78 -14.82
CA ARG A 223 14.21 28.01 -16.02
C ARG A 223 15.14 26.77 -16.02
N LEU A 224 14.58 25.60 -16.23
CA LEU A 224 15.33 24.35 -16.29
C LEU A 224 15.24 23.76 -17.69
N VAL A 225 16.37 23.62 -18.37
CA VAL A 225 16.50 23.12 -19.74
C VAL A 225 17.11 21.71 -19.72
N GLY A 226 16.59 20.82 -20.55
CA GLY A 226 17.07 19.45 -20.65
C GLY A 226 15.97 18.39 -20.58
N HIS A 227 16.34 17.13 -20.41
CA HIS A 227 15.43 15.99 -20.35
C HIS A 227 16.04 14.81 -19.60
N GLY A 228 15.25 13.75 -19.40
CA GLY A 228 15.71 12.52 -18.78
C GLY A 228 15.94 12.60 -17.27
N GLN A 229 16.74 11.67 -16.76
CA GLN A 229 16.93 11.46 -15.32
C GLN A 229 17.57 12.66 -14.62
N LYS A 230 18.59 13.27 -15.21
CA LYS A 230 19.26 14.45 -14.64
C LYS A 230 18.27 15.60 -14.45
N TYR A 231 17.48 15.91 -15.48
CA TYR A 231 16.44 16.93 -15.42
C TYR A 231 15.45 16.66 -14.27
N ALA A 232 14.97 15.43 -14.15
CA ALA A 232 14.02 15.04 -13.09
C ALA A 232 14.63 15.19 -11.68
N MET A 233 15.89 14.82 -11.50
CA MET A 233 16.57 14.91 -10.19
C MET A 233 16.85 16.37 -9.81
N VAL A 234 17.33 17.20 -10.75
CA VAL A 234 17.55 18.64 -10.53
C VAL A 234 16.21 19.33 -10.19
N ARG A 235 15.17 19.09 -11.00
CA ARG A 235 13.83 19.61 -10.75
C ARG A 235 13.35 19.27 -9.34
N LYS A 236 13.49 18.01 -8.92
CA LYS A 236 13.10 17.54 -7.59
C LYS A 236 13.91 18.23 -6.47
N ALA A 237 15.20 18.40 -6.66
CA ALA A 237 16.07 19.07 -5.70
C ALA A 237 15.71 20.55 -5.52
N LEU A 238 15.49 21.27 -6.62
CA LEU A 238 15.07 22.68 -6.60
C LEU A 238 13.68 22.85 -5.97
N GLN A 239 12.71 22.02 -6.34
CA GLN A 239 11.37 22.03 -5.74
C GLN A 239 11.39 21.82 -4.24
N ARG A 240 12.24 20.90 -3.73
CA ARG A 240 12.43 20.69 -2.29
C ARG A 240 12.93 21.93 -1.56
N ASN A 241 13.66 22.81 -2.26
CA ASN A 241 14.18 24.07 -1.74
C ASN A 241 13.30 25.28 -2.09
N GLY A 242 12.04 25.06 -2.45
CA GLY A 242 11.09 26.15 -2.71
C GLY A 242 11.33 26.88 -4.04
N ILE A 243 12.07 26.28 -4.98
CA ILE A 243 12.36 26.86 -6.30
C ILE A 243 11.53 26.17 -7.36
N LEU A 244 10.64 26.91 -8.03
CA LEU A 244 9.89 26.39 -9.18
C LEU A 244 10.83 26.25 -10.38
N ALA A 245 11.04 25.03 -10.84
CA ALA A 245 11.95 24.74 -11.94
C ALA A 245 11.24 23.92 -13.03
N ASN A 246 11.09 24.50 -14.21
CA ASN A 246 10.59 23.81 -15.39
C ASN A 246 11.02 24.54 -16.69
N ARG A 247 10.65 23.97 -17.84
CA ARG A 247 11.01 24.52 -19.17
C ARG A 247 10.23 25.77 -19.54
N THR A 248 9.06 25.98 -18.94
CA THR A 248 8.13 27.06 -19.27
C THR A 248 8.30 28.30 -18.40
N VAL A 249 9.16 28.18 -17.35
CA VAL A 249 9.51 29.36 -16.53
C VAL A 249 10.28 30.37 -17.39
N GLU A 250 9.81 31.59 -17.39
CA GLU A 250 10.51 32.73 -18.00
C GLU A 250 11.49 33.28 -16.94
N SER A 251 12.78 33.04 -17.17
CA SER A 251 13.87 33.52 -16.31
C SER A 251 15.12 33.66 -17.15
N ASP A 252 15.82 34.77 -16.97
CA ASP A 252 17.12 35.02 -17.60
C ASP A 252 18.21 34.12 -17.05
N THR A 253 18.08 33.69 -15.79
CA THR A 253 18.92 32.66 -15.19
C THR A 253 18.31 31.28 -15.50
N TYR A 254 19.12 30.38 -16.03
CA TYR A 254 18.67 29.02 -16.30
C TYR A 254 19.72 27.95 -16.03
N ILE A 255 19.24 26.73 -15.81
CA ILE A 255 20.07 25.53 -15.60
C ILE A 255 19.91 24.63 -16.80
N GLU A 256 21.03 24.16 -17.36
CA GLU A 256 21.06 23.18 -18.42
C GLU A 256 21.53 21.82 -17.88
N THR A 257 20.73 20.77 -18.16
CA THR A 257 20.99 19.40 -17.71
C THR A 257 21.31 18.44 -18.86
N GLY A 258 21.80 18.97 -19.99
CA GLY A 258 22.10 18.21 -21.19
C GLY A 258 23.22 17.16 -20.99
N ASP A 259 23.40 16.30 -21.99
CA ASP A 259 24.55 15.40 -22.06
C ASP A 259 25.79 16.21 -22.38
N LEU A 260 26.44 16.70 -21.35
CA LEU A 260 27.77 17.28 -21.48
C LEU A 260 28.74 16.19 -21.94
N LYS A 261 29.63 16.52 -22.87
CA LYS A 261 30.60 15.57 -23.44
C LYS A 261 31.45 14.84 -22.39
N ASP A 262 31.50 15.34 -21.14
CA ASP A 262 32.30 14.85 -20.04
C ASP A 262 31.49 14.30 -18.84
N GLY A 263 30.23 13.93 -19.02
CA GLY A 263 29.52 13.01 -18.10
C GLY A 263 28.52 13.63 -17.14
N ASN A 264 28.85 14.14 -15.96
CA ASN A 264 27.88 14.32 -14.87
C ASN A 264 27.52 15.76 -14.46
N GLY A 265 28.04 16.77 -15.12
CA GLY A 265 27.86 18.17 -14.75
C GLY A 265 26.51 18.77 -15.13
N PHE A 266 26.24 19.93 -14.56
CA PHE A 266 25.16 20.86 -14.88
C PHE A 266 25.77 22.21 -15.24
N ILE A 267 25.12 22.98 -16.11
CA ILE A 267 25.56 24.33 -16.43
C ILE A 267 24.55 25.31 -15.88
N LEU A 268 25.00 26.16 -14.98
CA LEU A 268 24.23 27.29 -14.50
C LEU A 268 24.59 28.52 -15.34
N HIS A 269 23.60 29.10 -15.99
CA HIS A 269 23.73 30.33 -16.76
C HIS A 269 23.12 31.47 -15.93
N PRO A 270 23.91 32.30 -15.27
CA PRO A 270 23.40 33.45 -14.53
C PRO A 270 22.92 34.55 -15.49
N GLN A 271 22.09 35.49 -14.99
CA GLN A 271 21.61 36.64 -15.75
C GLN A 271 22.78 37.53 -16.20
N GLU A 272 23.80 37.69 -15.34
CA GLU A 272 25.02 38.43 -15.62
C GLU A 272 26.23 37.55 -15.24
N GLY A 273 27.22 37.48 -16.12
CA GLY A 273 28.45 36.71 -15.90
C GLY A 273 28.63 35.51 -16.83
N GLU A 274 29.66 34.72 -16.57
CA GLU A 274 29.96 33.51 -17.35
C GLU A 274 29.20 32.29 -16.81
N ALA A 275 28.89 31.36 -17.72
CA ALA A 275 28.28 30.10 -17.37
C ALA A 275 29.20 29.25 -16.48
N VAL A 276 28.67 28.68 -15.41
CA VAL A 276 29.41 27.91 -14.44
C VAL A 276 29.05 26.43 -14.58
N THR A 277 30.05 25.60 -14.75
CA THR A 277 29.87 24.13 -14.73
C THR A 277 29.93 23.62 -13.30
N LEU A 278 28.89 22.89 -12.87
CA LEU A 278 28.74 22.32 -11.55
C LEU A 278 28.71 20.79 -11.67
N ASN A 279 29.38 20.09 -10.77
CA ASN A 279 29.60 18.64 -10.89
C ASN A 279 28.62 17.83 -10.03
N SER A 280 27.89 18.47 -9.14
CA SER A 280 26.91 17.82 -8.25
C SER A 280 25.64 18.66 -8.09
N ILE A 281 24.55 18.00 -7.67
CA ILE A 281 23.33 18.71 -7.30
C ILE A 281 23.53 19.54 -6.02
N GLU A 282 24.44 19.15 -5.14
CA GLU A 282 24.80 19.90 -3.95
C GLU A 282 25.41 21.26 -4.33
N GLU A 283 26.45 21.25 -5.17
CA GLU A 283 27.06 22.50 -5.72
C GLU A 283 26.02 23.36 -6.45
N LEU A 284 25.09 22.74 -7.19
CA LEU A 284 24.03 23.45 -7.88
C LEU A 284 23.07 24.14 -6.90
N LEU A 285 22.70 23.50 -5.81
CA LEU A 285 21.81 24.08 -4.79
C LEU A 285 22.52 25.23 -4.07
N GLU A 286 23.78 25.10 -3.73
CA GLU A 286 24.58 26.17 -3.13
C GLU A 286 24.67 27.40 -4.06
N ALA A 287 24.90 27.17 -5.34
CA ALA A 287 24.95 28.24 -6.34
C ALA A 287 23.59 28.85 -6.67
N SER A 288 22.48 28.12 -6.52
CA SER A 288 21.13 28.57 -6.91
C SER A 288 20.34 29.22 -5.78
N LEU A 289 20.78 29.05 -4.52
CA LEU A 289 20.12 29.60 -3.32
C LEU A 289 20.60 31.01 -2.96
N PHE A 290 21.57 31.54 -3.66
CA PHE A 290 22.09 32.89 -3.56
C PHE A 290 21.91 33.65 -4.88
#